data_1dd3b11346863b5ed51038a1eaea31b1
#
_entry.id   1dd3b11346863b5ed51038a1eaea31b1
#
_cell.length_a   1.000
_cell.length_b   1.000
_cell.length_c   1.000
_cell.angle_alpha   90.00
_cell.angle_beta   90.00
_cell.angle_gamma   90.00
#
_symmetry.space_group_name_H-M   'P 1'
#
loop_
_entity.id
_entity.type
_entity.pdbx_description
1 polymer ?
#
loop_
_entity_poly.entity_id
_entity_poly.type
_entity_poly.pdbx_seq_one_letter_code
_entity_poly.pdbx_strand_id
1 'polypeptide(L)'
;TAWLAYAYEWQYVYYFMMAFMLAGIIIVFFTMPYHPYAMPKFPITFSKLANVMVFSTMMCSFAYVMVFGNTLDWFDNESIRISAIVCGVFTLLFIYLEMSRKSPYFIMEVFRLRVINFGILLFLLLMITNSSAMFVNVFTGLGMKIDNWQNATLGNWVMVGYFTGVIFAVIAAKKKIHLKWMYALGFLFIGAYALFMFFEVQTDGMYERMKWPVMIRSIGMMLLYSLISTMANQRMPY
;
A
#
# COMPACT_ATOMS: atom_id res chain seq x y z
N THR A 1 12.56 15.15 5.23
CA THR A 1 11.34 15.62 5.93
C THR A 1 11.57 15.78 7.42
N ALA A 2 12.10 14.75 8.13
CA ALA A 2 12.37 14.81 9.56
C ALA A 2 13.31 15.97 9.95
N TRP A 3 14.38 16.21 9.20
CA TRP A 3 15.30 17.33 9.41
C TRP A 3 14.59 18.68 9.35
N LEU A 4 13.67 18.87 8.41
CA LEU A 4 12.87 20.10 8.30
C LEU A 4 11.98 20.32 9.53
N ALA A 5 11.39 19.25 10.08
CA ALA A 5 10.57 19.33 11.28
C ALA A 5 11.39 19.67 12.54
N TYR A 6 12.66 19.26 12.58
CA TYR A 6 13.57 19.56 13.68
C TYR A 6 14.25 20.93 13.58
N ALA A 7 14.65 21.34 12.35
CA ALA A 7 15.35 22.61 12.10
C ALA A 7 14.40 23.80 12.01
N TYR A 8 13.15 23.56 11.64
CA TYR A 8 12.10 24.56 11.45
C TYR A 8 10.80 24.08 12.10
N GLU A 9 9.71 24.79 11.92
CA GLU A 9 8.41 24.36 12.39
C GLU A 9 7.85 23.20 11.54
N TRP A 10 7.03 22.33 12.15
CA TRP A 10 6.42 21.16 11.50
C TRP A 10 5.63 21.50 10.22
N GLN A 11 5.13 22.74 10.10
CA GLN A 11 4.39 23.22 8.93
C GLN A 11 5.25 23.21 7.65
N TYR A 12 6.56 23.44 7.74
CA TYR A 12 7.47 23.44 6.59
C TYR A 12 7.61 22.08 5.93
N VAL A 13 7.34 21.00 6.65
CA VAL A 13 7.28 19.65 6.09
C VAL A 13 6.16 19.54 5.06
N TYR A 14 4.98 20.11 5.37
CA TYR A 14 3.84 20.08 4.45
C TYR A 14 4.08 20.98 3.23
N TYR A 15 4.66 22.15 3.41
CA TYR A 15 5.04 23.02 2.29
C TYR A 15 6.05 22.32 1.37
N PHE A 16 7.03 21.64 1.92
CA PHE A 16 8.00 20.86 1.15
C PHE A 16 7.30 19.71 0.38
N MET A 17 6.40 18.98 1.02
CA MET A 17 5.64 17.92 0.37
C MET A 17 4.74 18.46 -0.76
N MET A 18 4.09 19.61 -0.54
CA MET A 18 3.28 20.26 -1.58
C MET A 18 4.16 20.69 -2.77
N ALA A 19 5.30 21.31 -2.53
CA ALA A 19 6.24 21.71 -3.58
C ALA A 19 6.75 20.49 -4.36
N PHE A 20 7.06 19.39 -3.68
CA PHE A 20 7.51 18.16 -4.30
C PHE A 20 6.40 17.50 -5.16
N MET A 21 5.16 17.49 -4.67
CA MET A 21 4.01 16.99 -5.43
C MET A 21 3.73 17.86 -6.67
N LEU A 22 3.81 19.19 -6.54
CA LEU A 22 3.67 20.11 -7.69
C LEU A 22 4.77 19.88 -8.73
N ALA A 23 6.01 19.71 -8.30
CA ALA A 23 7.10 19.35 -9.21
C ALA A 23 6.83 18.02 -9.93
N GLY A 24 6.32 17.02 -9.22
CA GLY A 24 5.91 15.74 -9.79
C GLY A 24 4.82 15.90 -10.86
N ILE A 25 3.78 16.70 -10.60
CA ILE A 25 2.71 17.01 -11.55
C ILE A 25 3.28 17.68 -12.81
N ILE A 26 4.17 18.67 -12.62
CA ILE A 26 4.82 19.38 -13.73
C ILE A 26 5.64 18.39 -14.59
N ILE A 27 6.45 17.54 -13.96
CA ILE A 27 7.24 16.55 -14.68
C ILE A 27 6.33 15.59 -15.47
N VAL A 28 5.29 15.06 -14.86
CA VAL A 28 4.32 14.16 -15.53
C VAL A 28 3.65 14.87 -16.70
N PHE A 29 3.22 16.13 -16.52
CA PHE A 29 2.57 16.91 -17.56
C PHE A 29 3.44 17.10 -18.80
N PHE A 30 4.75 17.35 -18.62
CA PHE A 30 5.67 17.56 -19.74
C PHE A 30 6.28 16.27 -20.31
N THR A 31 6.39 15.21 -19.51
CA THR A 31 7.06 13.97 -19.97
C THR A 31 6.07 12.92 -20.46
N MET A 32 4.81 12.97 -20.03
CA MET A 32 3.82 11.98 -20.43
C MET A 32 3.33 12.30 -21.85
N PRO A 33 3.62 11.42 -22.84
CA PRO A 33 3.17 11.68 -24.20
C PRO A 33 1.64 11.71 -24.22
N TYR A 34 1.09 12.79 -24.76
CA TYR A 34 -0.34 12.89 -25.02
C TYR A 34 -0.69 11.91 -26.16
N HIS A 35 -0.98 10.68 -25.82
CA HIS A 35 -1.58 9.75 -26.75
C HIS A 35 -3.10 9.95 -26.67
N PRO A 36 -3.71 10.46 -27.75
CA PRO A 36 -5.16 10.43 -27.86
C PRO A 36 -5.58 8.97 -28.12
N TYR A 37 -5.40 8.10 -27.13
CA TYR A 37 -6.17 6.87 -27.16
C TYR A 37 -7.62 7.31 -27.22
N ALA A 38 -8.29 6.96 -28.31
CA ALA A 38 -9.73 7.03 -28.40
C ALA A 38 -10.30 6.04 -27.37
N MET A 39 -10.11 6.36 -26.08
CA MET A 39 -10.82 5.64 -25.04
C MET A 39 -12.30 5.81 -25.35
N PRO A 40 -13.07 4.71 -25.46
CA PRO A 40 -14.49 4.82 -25.64
C PRO A 40 -15.01 5.77 -24.55
N LYS A 41 -15.60 6.89 -24.96
CA LYS A 41 -16.19 7.86 -24.02
C LYS A 41 -17.30 7.13 -23.28
N PHE A 42 -17.01 6.62 -22.10
CA PHE A 42 -18.04 6.05 -21.24
C PHE A 42 -18.95 7.18 -20.78
N PRO A 43 -20.22 7.19 -21.16
CA PRO A 43 -21.13 8.22 -20.69
C PRO A 43 -21.22 8.13 -19.16
N ILE A 44 -20.88 9.24 -18.49
CA ILE A 44 -21.08 9.36 -17.05
C ILE A 44 -22.59 9.48 -16.82
N THR A 45 -23.21 8.37 -16.50
CA THR A 45 -24.63 8.33 -16.17
C THR A 45 -24.79 8.58 -14.67
N PHE A 46 -25.81 9.31 -14.26
CA PHE A 46 -26.11 9.56 -12.84
C PHE A 46 -26.13 8.26 -12.01
N SER A 47 -26.60 7.20 -12.59
CA SER A 47 -26.63 5.87 -12.01
C SER A 47 -25.21 5.31 -11.70
N LYS A 48 -24.20 5.61 -12.53
CA LYS A 48 -22.79 5.22 -12.27
C LYS A 48 -22.20 6.07 -11.16
N LEU A 49 -22.51 7.36 -11.13
CA LEU A 49 -22.08 8.26 -10.07
C LEU A 49 -22.66 7.81 -8.72
N ALA A 50 -23.93 7.44 -8.67
CA ALA A 50 -24.55 6.90 -7.46
C ALA A 50 -23.83 5.65 -6.92
N ASN A 51 -23.39 4.74 -7.81
CA ASN A 51 -22.61 3.57 -7.38
C ASN A 51 -21.26 3.94 -6.75
N VAL A 52 -20.57 4.89 -7.37
CA VAL A 52 -19.30 5.39 -6.82
C VAL A 52 -19.52 5.99 -5.42
N MET A 53 -20.60 6.75 -5.24
CA MET A 53 -20.96 7.33 -3.94
C MET A 53 -21.29 6.26 -2.90
N VAL A 54 -22.09 5.25 -3.27
CA VAL A 54 -22.42 4.11 -2.40
C VAL A 54 -21.16 3.35 -2.00
N PHE A 55 -20.29 3.02 -2.97
CA PHE A 55 -19.01 2.34 -2.70
C PHE A 55 -18.08 3.18 -1.83
N SER A 56 -17.96 4.48 -2.11
CA SER A 56 -17.12 5.39 -1.32
C SER A 56 -17.60 5.47 0.13
N THR A 57 -18.92 5.61 0.34
CA THR A 57 -19.51 5.66 1.68
C THR A 57 -19.24 4.35 2.45
N MET A 58 -19.43 3.20 1.79
CA MET A 58 -19.11 1.88 2.34
C MET A 58 -17.64 1.81 2.78
N MET A 59 -16.71 2.19 1.90
CA MET A 59 -15.27 2.14 2.19
C MET A 59 -14.84 3.12 3.27
N CYS A 60 -15.39 4.34 3.28
CA CYS A 60 -15.10 5.33 4.32
C CYS A 60 -15.60 4.86 5.69
N SER A 61 -16.82 4.31 5.76
CA SER A 61 -17.38 3.78 7.00
C SER A 61 -16.59 2.58 7.51
N PHE A 62 -16.18 1.67 6.62
CA PHE A 62 -15.33 0.53 6.95
C PHE A 62 -13.96 0.99 7.49
N ALA A 63 -13.32 1.92 6.77
CA ALA A 63 -12.03 2.47 7.18
C ALA A 63 -12.12 3.18 8.55
N TYR A 64 -13.20 3.92 8.80
CA TYR A 64 -13.43 4.59 10.08
C TYR A 64 -13.50 3.57 11.23
N VAL A 65 -14.30 2.51 11.08
CA VAL A 65 -14.40 1.44 12.08
C VAL A 65 -13.06 0.78 12.34
N MET A 66 -12.30 0.47 11.30
CA MET A 66 -11.00 -0.20 11.43
C MET A 66 -9.92 0.69 12.04
N VAL A 67 -9.88 1.97 11.71
CA VAL A 67 -8.85 2.90 12.19
C VAL A 67 -9.13 3.33 13.63
N PHE A 68 -10.38 3.67 13.93
CA PHE A 68 -10.75 4.24 15.22
C PHE A 68 -11.33 3.22 16.21
N GLY A 69 -11.60 1.99 15.77
CA GLY A 69 -12.20 0.96 16.63
C GLY A 69 -11.44 0.77 17.94
N ASN A 70 -10.12 0.60 17.86
CA ASN A 70 -9.29 0.38 19.04
C ASN A 70 -9.18 1.61 19.97
N THR A 71 -9.26 2.82 19.43
CA THR A 71 -9.15 4.07 20.19
C THR A 71 -10.47 4.50 20.82
N LEU A 72 -11.59 4.01 20.30
CA LEU A 72 -12.94 4.33 20.73
C LEU A 72 -13.68 3.12 21.36
N ASP A 73 -12.93 2.14 21.85
CA ASP A 73 -13.47 0.95 22.52
C ASP A 73 -14.49 0.14 21.68
N TRP A 74 -14.24 0.08 20.35
CA TRP A 74 -15.03 -0.70 19.39
C TRP A 74 -16.53 -0.40 19.49
N PHE A 75 -17.36 -1.44 19.62
CA PHE A 75 -18.82 -1.34 19.59
C PHE A 75 -19.45 -0.72 20.87
N ASP A 76 -18.67 -0.40 21.88
CA ASP A 76 -19.16 0.32 23.06
C ASP A 76 -19.39 1.80 22.73
N ASN A 77 -18.67 2.33 21.75
CA ASN A 77 -18.86 3.69 21.26
C ASN A 77 -19.98 3.77 20.22
N GLU A 78 -20.87 4.75 20.40
CA GLU A 78 -22.01 4.98 19.51
C GLU A 78 -21.59 5.32 18.07
N SER A 79 -20.54 6.11 17.88
CA SER A 79 -20.03 6.48 16.55
C SER A 79 -19.54 5.27 15.76
N ILE A 80 -18.87 4.31 16.42
CA ILE A 80 -18.43 3.08 15.80
C ILE A 80 -19.61 2.19 15.42
N ARG A 81 -20.61 2.07 16.32
CA ARG A 81 -21.85 1.30 16.02
C ARG A 81 -22.58 1.85 14.81
N ILE A 82 -22.80 3.18 14.78
CA ILE A 82 -23.46 3.83 13.63
C ILE A 82 -22.67 3.59 12.35
N SER A 83 -21.33 3.79 12.37
CA SER A 83 -20.50 3.58 11.20
C SER A 83 -20.49 2.13 10.73
N ALA A 84 -20.54 1.15 11.65
CA ALA A 84 -20.64 -0.27 11.31
C ALA A 84 -22.00 -0.61 10.66
N ILE A 85 -23.09 -0.05 11.17
CA ILE A 85 -24.41 -0.21 10.58
C ILE A 85 -24.47 0.42 9.19
N VAL A 86 -23.95 1.64 9.03
CA VAL A 86 -23.86 2.31 7.74
C VAL A 86 -23.04 1.47 6.76
N CYS A 87 -21.88 0.96 7.17
CA CYS A 87 -21.07 0.07 6.35
C CYS A 87 -21.86 -1.17 5.90
N GLY A 88 -22.56 -1.84 6.81
CA GLY A 88 -23.38 -3.01 6.50
C GLY A 88 -24.51 -2.72 5.49
N VAL A 89 -25.27 -1.65 5.73
CA VAL A 89 -26.38 -1.22 4.86
C VAL A 89 -25.85 -0.86 3.47
N PHE A 90 -24.78 -0.07 3.39
CA PHE A 90 -24.19 0.33 2.10
C PHE A 90 -23.52 -0.84 1.37
N THR A 91 -22.99 -1.83 2.08
CA THR A 91 -22.49 -3.08 1.49
C THR A 91 -23.63 -3.86 0.81
N LEU A 92 -24.75 -4.04 1.51
CA LEU A 92 -25.92 -4.73 0.94
C LEU A 92 -26.50 -3.96 -0.24
N LEU A 93 -26.59 -2.63 -0.13
CA LEU A 93 -27.05 -1.77 -1.20
C LEU A 93 -26.12 -1.86 -2.43
N PHE A 94 -24.80 -1.86 -2.22
CA PHE A 94 -23.81 -1.99 -3.28
C PHE A 94 -23.97 -3.33 -4.02
N ILE A 95 -24.06 -4.44 -3.27
CA ILE A 95 -24.26 -5.78 -3.84
C ILE A 95 -25.57 -5.82 -4.65
N TYR A 96 -26.65 -5.29 -4.09
CA TYR A 96 -27.95 -5.24 -4.79
C TYR A 96 -27.86 -4.46 -6.10
N LEU A 97 -27.24 -3.27 -6.08
CA LEU A 97 -27.07 -2.43 -7.27
C LEU A 97 -26.19 -3.11 -8.32
N GLU A 98 -25.12 -3.80 -7.92
CA GLU A 98 -24.23 -4.52 -8.83
C GLU A 98 -24.92 -5.74 -9.47
N MET A 99 -25.73 -6.49 -8.71
CA MET A 99 -26.45 -7.65 -9.23
C MET A 99 -27.62 -7.27 -10.14
N SER A 100 -28.25 -6.09 -9.92
CA SER A 100 -29.44 -5.66 -10.67
C SER A 100 -29.10 -5.00 -11.99
N ARG A 101 -27.82 -4.74 -12.31
CA ARG A 101 -27.43 -3.94 -13.49
C ARG A 101 -26.93 -4.80 -14.63
N LYS A 102 -27.29 -4.37 -15.86
CA LYS A 102 -26.79 -4.98 -17.11
C LYS A 102 -25.30 -4.69 -17.37
N SER A 103 -24.77 -3.58 -16.83
CA SER A 103 -23.34 -3.23 -16.91
C SER A 103 -22.83 -2.91 -15.50
N PRO A 104 -22.41 -3.93 -14.75
CA PRO A 104 -21.89 -3.76 -13.40
C PRO A 104 -20.59 -2.95 -13.40
N TYR A 105 -20.34 -2.22 -12.31
CA TYR A 105 -19.08 -1.49 -12.11
C TYR A 105 -17.91 -2.44 -11.87
N PHE A 106 -18.18 -3.49 -11.11
CA PHE A 106 -17.24 -4.59 -10.90
C PHE A 106 -17.61 -5.79 -11.78
N ILE A 107 -16.73 -6.13 -12.70
CA ILE A 107 -16.88 -7.34 -13.51
C ILE A 107 -16.56 -8.55 -12.63
N MET A 108 -17.57 -9.14 -12.01
CA MET A 108 -17.40 -10.30 -11.12
C MET A 108 -16.72 -11.50 -11.80
N GLU A 109 -16.79 -11.57 -13.13
CA GLU A 109 -16.10 -12.61 -13.91
C GLU A 109 -14.58 -12.57 -13.74
N VAL A 110 -14.03 -11.40 -13.42
CA VAL A 110 -12.58 -11.23 -13.13
C VAL A 110 -12.16 -12.12 -11.95
N PHE A 111 -13.01 -12.28 -10.94
CA PHE A 111 -12.73 -13.15 -9.78
C PHE A 111 -12.80 -14.65 -10.10
N ARG A 112 -13.32 -15.06 -11.27
CA ARG A 112 -13.25 -16.45 -11.74
C ARG A 112 -11.85 -16.82 -12.26
N LEU A 113 -11.04 -15.84 -12.61
CA LEU A 113 -9.69 -16.07 -13.10
C LEU A 113 -8.76 -16.46 -11.94
N ARG A 114 -8.27 -17.71 -11.96
CA ARG A 114 -7.35 -18.24 -10.93
C ARG A 114 -6.12 -17.34 -10.71
N VAL A 115 -5.65 -16.71 -11.77
CA VAL A 115 -4.49 -15.84 -11.74
C VAL A 115 -4.76 -14.59 -10.88
N ILE A 116 -5.95 -14.02 -10.98
CA ILE A 116 -6.34 -12.82 -10.22
C ILE A 116 -6.54 -13.17 -8.75
N ASN A 117 -7.22 -14.28 -8.45
CA ASN A 117 -7.37 -14.74 -7.07
C ASN A 117 -6.02 -15.02 -6.41
N PHE A 118 -5.09 -15.62 -7.16
CA PHE A 118 -3.74 -15.83 -6.67
C PHE A 118 -3.00 -14.50 -6.44
N GLY A 119 -3.17 -13.53 -7.35
CA GLY A 119 -2.64 -12.17 -7.19
C GLY A 119 -3.19 -11.47 -5.94
N ILE A 120 -4.50 -11.57 -5.69
CA ILE A 120 -5.14 -11.02 -4.49
C ILE A 120 -4.59 -11.70 -3.23
N LEU A 121 -4.44 -13.02 -3.23
CA LEU A 121 -3.86 -13.76 -2.11
C LEU A 121 -2.43 -13.29 -1.81
N LEU A 122 -1.60 -13.18 -2.84
CA LEU A 122 -0.22 -12.68 -2.70
C LEU A 122 -0.20 -11.24 -2.18
N PHE A 123 -1.11 -10.40 -2.66
CA PHE A 123 -1.23 -9.02 -2.19
C PHE A 123 -1.65 -8.95 -0.71
N LEU A 124 -2.60 -9.78 -0.28
CA LEU A 124 -3.00 -9.87 1.12
C LEU A 124 -1.83 -10.32 2.01
N LEU A 125 -1.09 -11.36 1.60
CA LEU A 125 0.11 -11.81 2.31
C LEU A 125 1.15 -10.68 2.42
N LEU A 126 1.33 -9.92 1.34
CA LEU A 126 2.22 -8.78 1.31
C LEU A 126 1.75 -7.68 2.29
N MET A 127 0.45 -7.38 2.36
CA MET A 127 -0.11 -6.40 3.29
C MET A 127 0.09 -6.82 4.75
N ILE A 128 -0.17 -8.10 5.07
CA ILE A 128 0.10 -8.66 6.41
C ILE A 128 1.57 -8.49 6.78
N THR A 129 2.46 -8.80 5.85
CA THR A 129 3.91 -8.64 6.07
C THR A 129 4.30 -7.16 6.22
N ASN A 130 3.64 -6.27 5.49
CA ASN A 130 3.89 -4.83 5.60
C ASN A 130 3.48 -4.28 6.97
N SER A 131 2.46 -4.82 7.61
CA SER A 131 2.05 -4.40 8.95
C SER A 131 3.15 -4.61 10.00
N SER A 132 4.09 -5.53 9.75
CA SER A 132 5.27 -5.74 10.60
C SER A 132 6.15 -4.49 10.73
N ALA A 133 6.07 -3.53 9.79
CA ALA A 133 6.79 -2.25 9.89
C ALA A 133 6.31 -1.41 11.08
N MET A 134 5.02 -1.49 11.39
CA MET A 134 4.46 -0.78 12.55
C MET A 134 5.04 -1.34 13.86
N PHE A 135 5.22 -2.65 13.94
CA PHE A 135 5.89 -3.30 15.07
C PHE A 135 7.30 -2.77 15.29
N VAL A 136 8.08 -2.64 14.21
CA VAL A 136 9.45 -2.11 14.29
C VAL A 136 9.44 -0.68 14.82
N ASN A 137 8.55 0.18 14.32
CA ASN A 137 8.45 1.57 14.77
C ASN A 137 8.05 1.67 16.25
N VAL A 138 7.09 0.85 16.69
CA VAL A 138 6.66 0.81 18.10
C VAL A 138 7.80 0.28 18.98
N PHE A 139 8.47 -0.79 18.55
CA PHE A 139 9.57 -1.39 19.31
C PHE A 139 10.76 -0.44 19.42
N THR A 140 11.15 0.22 18.34
CA THR A 140 12.25 1.20 18.38
C THR A 140 11.91 2.41 19.24
N GLY A 141 10.68 2.91 19.18
CA GLY A 141 10.25 4.06 19.98
C GLY A 141 10.05 3.74 21.46
N LEU A 142 9.33 2.67 21.79
CA LEU A 142 8.95 2.34 23.17
C LEU A 142 9.93 1.38 23.83
N GLY A 143 10.41 0.35 23.12
CA GLY A 143 11.28 -0.69 23.65
C GLY A 143 12.73 -0.21 23.78
N MET A 144 13.29 0.30 22.70
CA MET A 144 14.69 0.77 22.66
C MET A 144 14.86 2.24 23.06
N LYS A 145 13.75 2.98 23.24
CA LYS A 145 13.74 4.44 23.56
C LYS A 145 14.61 5.27 22.59
N ILE A 146 14.63 4.85 21.32
CA ILE A 146 15.37 5.52 20.27
C ILE A 146 14.71 6.86 19.96
N ASP A 147 15.52 7.91 19.83
CA ASP A 147 15.04 9.24 19.47
C ASP A 147 14.34 9.22 18.10
N ASN A 148 13.31 10.06 17.95
CA ASN A 148 12.54 10.19 16.69
C ASN A 148 13.43 10.52 15.50
N TRP A 149 14.52 11.23 15.69
CA TRP A 149 15.51 11.52 14.65
C TRP A 149 16.20 10.25 14.15
N GLN A 150 16.65 9.42 15.06
CA GLN A 150 17.29 8.15 14.73
C GLN A 150 16.30 7.21 14.05
N ASN A 151 15.05 7.17 14.51
CA ASN A 151 13.99 6.36 13.87
C ASN A 151 13.68 6.87 12.45
N ALA A 152 13.69 8.19 12.22
CA ALA A 152 13.53 8.75 10.89
C ALA A 152 14.68 8.37 9.94
N THR A 153 15.91 8.18 10.45
CA THR A 153 17.03 7.74 9.62
C THR A 153 16.89 6.29 9.15
N LEU A 154 16.18 5.42 9.88
CA LEU A 154 15.78 4.10 9.38
C LEU A 154 14.90 4.20 8.12
N GLY A 155 14.03 5.21 8.07
CA GLY A 155 13.23 5.50 6.88
C GLY A 155 14.07 5.77 5.63
N ASN A 156 15.25 6.35 5.76
CA ASN A 156 16.16 6.56 4.63
C ASN A 156 16.68 5.22 4.08
N TRP A 157 16.98 4.25 4.93
CA TRP A 157 17.39 2.91 4.51
C TRP A 157 16.26 2.13 3.86
N VAL A 158 15.01 2.36 4.27
CA VAL A 158 13.81 1.86 3.57
C VAL A 158 13.80 2.37 2.12
N MET A 159 14.06 3.67 1.91
CA MET A 159 14.12 4.27 0.58
C MET A 159 15.21 3.64 -0.29
N VAL A 160 16.43 3.46 0.25
CA VAL A 160 17.52 2.78 -0.45
C VAL A 160 17.09 1.37 -0.86
N GLY A 161 16.40 0.65 0.03
CA GLY A 161 15.86 -0.67 -0.27
C GLY A 161 14.82 -0.65 -1.40
N TYR A 162 13.92 0.32 -1.42
CA TYR A 162 12.94 0.47 -2.52
C TYR A 162 13.61 0.75 -3.86
N PHE A 163 14.59 1.67 -3.92
CA PHE A 163 15.33 1.96 -5.16
C PHE A 163 16.06 0.72 -5.68
N THR A 164 16.75 0.00 -4.82
CA THR A 164 17.43 -1.23 -5.22
C THR A 164 16.45 -2.30 -5.69
N GLY A 165 15.29 -2.44 -5.04
CA GLY A 165 14.21 -3.35 -5.45
C GLY A 165 13.67 -3.03 -6.85
N VAL A 166 13.47 -1.74 -7.17
CA VAL A 166 13.06 -1.31 -8.52
C VAL A 166 14.11 -1.68 -9.56
N ILE A 167 15.39 -1.41 -9.28
CA ILE A 167 16.49 -1.75 -10.19
C ILE A 167 16.51 -3.26 -10.47
N PHE A 168 16.37 -4.09 -9.43
CA PHE A 168 16.28 -5.54 -9.61
C PHE A 168 15.07 -5.96 -10.45
N ALA A 169 13.90 -5.36 -10.23
CA ALA A 169 12.71 -5.63 -11.01
C ALA A 169 12.91 -5.29 -12.51
N VAL A 170 13.52 -4.13 -12.81
CA VAL A 170 13.81 -3.70 -14.17
C VAL A 170 14.82 -4.63 -14.86
N ILE A 171 15.90 -5.01 -14.16
CA ILE A 171 16.91 -5.93 -14.71
C ILE A 171 16.29 -7.30 -14.99
N ALA A 172 15.44 -7.79 -14.09
CA ALA A 172 14.76 -9.06 -14.26
C ALA A 172 13.79 -9.04 -15.45
N ALA A 173 13.05 -7.94 -15.62
CA ALA A 173 12.17 -7.75 -16.77
C ALA A 173 12.96 -7.74 -18.09
N LYS A 174 14.10 -7.02 -18.15
CA LYS A 174 14.98 -7.01 -19.32
C LYS A 174 15.54 -8.40 -19.65
N LYS A 175 15.94 -9.17 -18.65
CA LYS A 175 16.47 -10.52 -18.80
C LYS A 175 15.39 -11.58 -19.01
N LYS A 176 14.11 -11.22 -19.06
CA LYS A 176 12.96 -12.13 -19.22
C LYS A 176 12.97 -13.28 -18.19
N ILE A 177 13.41 -13.00 -16.96
CA ILE A 177 13.44 -14.00 -15.89
C ILE A 177 12.00 -14.41 -15.56
N HIS A 178 11.78 -15.70 -15.35
CA HIS A 178 10.48 -16.23 -15.00
C HIS A 178 9.94 -15.60 -13.71
N LEU A 179 8.71 -15.08 -13.76
CA LEU A 179 8.04 -14.40 -12.63
C LEU A 179 8.07 -15.22 -11.34
N LYS A 180 7.93 -16.56 -11.42
CA LYS A 180 7.97 -17.45 -10.26
C LYS A 180 9.26 -17.32 -9.42
N TRP A 181 10.41 -17.18 -10.07
CA TRP A 181 11.68 -17.02 -9.38
C TRP A 181 11.80 -15.66 -8.72
N MET A 182 11.24 -14.64 -9.33
CA MET A 182 11.21 -13.30 -8.78
C MET A 182 10.30 -13.21 -7.54
N TYR A 183 9.13 -13.89 -7.57
CA TYR A 183 8.28 -14.01 -6.38
C TYR A 183 8.99 -14.75 -5.25
N ALA A 184 9.63 -15.89 -5.56
CA ALA A 184 10.40 -16.64 -4.58
C ALA A 184 11.50 -15.80 -3.95
N LEU A 185 12.24 -15.02 -4.75
CA LEU A 185 13.30 -14.12 -4.30
C LEU A 185 12.72 -12.99 -3.41
N GLY A 186 11.60 -12.39 -3.77
CA GLY A 186 10.94 -11.37 -2.97
C GLY A 186 10.53 -11.89 -1.59
N PHE A 187 9.89 -13.07 -1.53
CA PHE A 187 9.54 -13.71 -0.26
C PHE A 187 10.76 -14.17 0.53
N LEU A 188 11.84 -14.58 -0.13
CA LEU A 188 13.09 -14.93 0.52
C LEU A 188 13.70 -13.71 1.22
N PHE A 189 13.70 -12.54 0.60
CA PHE A 189 14.16 -11.32 1.25
C PHE A 189 13.31 -10.95 2.47
N ILE A 190 11.98 -11.15 2.40
CA ILE A 190 11.09 -10.91 3.54
C ILE A 190 11.36 -11.94 4.65
N GLY A 191 11.55 -13.20 4.31
CA GLY A 191 11.92 -14.25 5.25
C GLY A 191 13.27 -13.98 5.93
N ALA A 192 14.27 -13.56 5.15
CA ALA A 192 15.58 -13.17 5.69
C ALA A 192 15.44 -11.99 6.67
N TYR A 193 14.63 -10.98 6.33
CA TYR A 193 14.30 -9.90 7.26
C TYR A 193 13.73 -10.42 8.58
N ALA A 194 12.75 -11.32 8.52
CA ALA A 194 12.14 -11.87 9.73
C ALA A 194 13.15 -12.63 10.60
N LEU A 195 14.04 -13.40 9.97
CA LEU A 195 15.13 -14.10 10.68
C LEU A 195 16.12 -13.11 11.32
N PHE A 196 16.57 -12.10 10.60
CA PHE A 196 17.46 -11.09 11.16
C PHE A 196 16.81 -10.35 12.32
N MET A 197 15.54 -9.95 12.18
CA MET A 197 14.82 -9.28 13.26
C MET A 197 14.65 -10.17 14.49
N PHE A 198 14.46 -11.47 14.31
CA PHE A 198 14.36 -12.41 15.44
C PHE A 198 15.63 -12.42 16.31
N PHE A 199 16.81 -12.29 15.69
CA PHE A 199 18.06 -12.24 16.42
C PHE A 199 18.44 -10.86 16.96
N GLU A 200 18.02 -9.78 16.28
CA GLU A 200 18.43 -8.41 16.62
C GLU A 200 17.41 -7.69 17.52
N VAL A 201 16.16 -8.17 17.62
CA VAL A 201 15.14 -7.58 18.51
C VAL A 201 15.42 -7.98 19.95
N GLN A 202 16.39 -7.27 20.56
CA GLN A 202 16.73 -7.36 21.97
C GLN A 202 16.73 -5.95 22.56
N THR A 203 16.41 -5.82 23.86
CA THR A 203 16.36 -4.51 24.55
C THR A 203 17.67 -3.75 24.50
N ASP A 204 18.79 -4.46 24.40
CA ASP A 204 20.16 -3.91 24.31
C ASP A 204 20.71 -3.91 22.88
N GLY A 205 19.82 -4.13 21.89
CA GLY A 205 20.20 -4.20 20.48
C GLY A 205 20.76 -2.87 19.96
N MET A 206 21.83 -2.93 19.17
CA MET A 206 22.37 -1.74 18.53
C MET A 206 21.48 -1.29 17.38
N TYR A 207 20.96 -0.06 17.46
CA TYR A 207 20.23 0.61 16.39
C TYR A 207 20.88 0.48 15.00
N GLU A 208 22.22 0.55 14.95
CA GLU A 208 22.98 0.43 13.71
C GLU A 208 22.73 -0.90 12.97
N ARG A 209 22.47 -1.97 13.68
CA ARG A 209 22.23 -3.30 13.11
C ARG A 209 20.86 -3.42 12.47
N MET A 210 19.87 -2.62 12.88
CA MET A 210 18.51 -2.64 12.31
C MET A 210 18.44 -2.08 10.90
N LYS A 211 19.42 -1.31 10.45
CA LYS A 211 19.47 -0.72 9.10
C LYS A 211 19.39 -1.77 8.00
N TRP A 212 20.16 -2.85 8.15
CA TRP A 212 20.24 -3.91 7.15
C TRP A 212 18.95 -4.74 7.00
N PRO A 213 18.35 -5.26 8.07
CA PRO A 213 17.09 -5.97 7.99
C PRO A 213 16.00 -5.14 7.34
N VAL A 214 15.85 -3.87 7.73
CA VAL A 214 14.85 -2.95 7.19
C VAL A 214 15.06 -2.70 5.70
N MET A 215 16.30 -2.54 5.25
CA MET A 215 16.65 -2.40 3.83
C MET A 215 16.30 -3.68 3.05
N ILE A 216 16.69 -4.87 3.56
CA ILE A 216 16.40 -6.17 2.93
C ILE A 216 14.90 -6.37 2.75
N ARG A 217 14.10 -6.07 3.78
CA ARG A 217 12.64 -6.10 3.69
C ARG A 217 12.13 -5.21 2.56
N SER A 218 12.63 -3.99 2.49
CA SER A 218 12.16 -3.00 1.51
C SER A 218 12.48 -3.43 0.07
N ILE A 219 13.61 -4.08 -0.16
CA ILE A 219 13.95 -4.70 -1.46
C ILE A 219 12.90 -5.76 -1.81
N GLY A 220 12.62 -6.69 -0.89
CA GLY A 220 11.64 -7.76 -1.11
C GLY A 220 10.24 -7.22 -1.38
N MET A 221 9.80 -6.25 -0.58
CA MET A 221 8.51 -5.60 -0.73
C MET A 221 8.35 -4.95 -2.11
N MET A 222 9.34 -4.16 -2.53
CA MET A 222 9.27 -3.46 -3.82
C MET A 222 9.31 -4.41 -5.01
N LEU A 223 10.08 -5.49 -4.94
CA LEU A 223 10.05 -6.57 -5.91
C LEU A 223 8.65 -7.16 -6.06
N LEU A 224 8.02 -7.53 -4.95
CA LEU A 224 6.69 -8.14 -4.96
C LEU A 224 5.62 -7.18 -5.45
N TYR A 225 5.63 -5.91 -5.03
CA TYR A 225 4.69 -4.89 -5.52
C TYR A 225 4.76 -4.72 -7.04
N SER A 226 5.97 -4.58 -7.57
CA SER A 226 6.16 -4.40 -9.02
C SER A 226 5.68 -5.60 -9.82
N LEU A 227 5.91 -6.81 -9.31
CA LEU A 227 5.52 -8.06 -9.97
C LEU A 227 4.01 -8.29 -9.92
N ILE A 228 3.36 -8.05 -8.79
CA ILE A 228 1.90 -8.18 -8.64
C ILE A 228 1.20 -7.20 -9.58
N SER A 229 1.66 -5.94 -9.63
CA SER A 229 1.13 -4.94 -10.55
C SER A 229 1.28 -5.35 -12.02
N THR A 230 2.46 -5.85 -12.40
CA THR A 230 2.72 -6.31 -13.78
C THR A 230 1.84 -7.50 -14.14
N MET A 231 1.67 -8.47 -13.24
CA MET A 231 0.86 -9.65 -13.46
C MET A 231 -0.62 -9.30 -13.62
N ALA A 232 -1.13 -8.36 -12.82
CA ALA A 232 -2.49 -7.88 -12.91
C ALA A 232 -2.75 -7.22 -14.27
N ASN A 233 -1.83 -6.36 -14.74
CA ASN A 233 -1.99 -5.64 -16.01
C ASN A 233 -1.86 -6.52 -17.26
N GLN A 234 -1.03 -7.57 -17.23
CA GLN A 234 -0.83 -8.45 -18.39
C GLN A 234 -2.00 -9.39 -18.71
N ARG A 235 -2.89 -9.62 -17.76
CA ARG A 235 -3.96 -10.61 -17.85
C ARG A 235 -5.37 -10.02 -17.84
N MET A 236 -5.50 -8.69 -17.80
CA MET A 236 -6.80 -8.07 -17.96
C MET A 236 -7.22 -8.15 -19.44
N PRO A 237 -8.35 -8.76 -19.76
CA PRO A 237 -8.92 -8.65 -21.11
C PRO A 237 -9.31 -7.18 -21.32
N TYR A 238 -8.82 -6.60 -22.41
CA TYR A 238 -9.21 -5.27 -22.89
C TYR A 238 -10.63 -5.30 -23.42
#